data_e6bf56d7878dfbab450fad91c0c1c609
#
_entry.id   e6bf56d7878dfbab450fad91c0c1c609
#
_cell.length_a   1.000
_cell.length_b   1.000
_cell.length_c   1.000
_cell.angle_alpha   90.00
_cell.angle_beta   90.00
_cell.angle_gamma   90.00
#
_symmetry.space_group_name_H-M   'P 1'
#
loop_
_entity.id
_entity.type
_entity.pdbx_description
1 polymer ?
#
loop_
_entity_poly.entity_id
_entity_poly.type
_entity_poly.pdbx_seq_one_letter_code
_entity_poly.pdbx_strand_id
1 'polypeptide(L)'
;MNPIAEEILMHYGMPRRSGRYPWGSGDNPYQHSGDFLSRVDELKSQGMSDTEIAKAMGLTTTQYRTQKSLAKDERRALDVARAKSLREDGLSLNEIAKEMGFANDSSVRSLLNENSEVRMNQAKTTAEIIKKQIDEKGMIDVGAGVERELGISKEKLNEALYMLEMEGYPVYGGRVDQVTNPGKKTTLRVIC
;
A
#
# COMPACT_ATOMS: atom_id res chain seq x y z
N MET A 1 1.95 13.05 -24.57
CA MET A 1 1.93 12.81 -23.10
C MET A 1 1.40 14.07 -22.43
N ASN A 2 0.62 13.95 -21.39
CA ASN A 2 0.02 15.11 -20.71
C ASN A 2 1.09 15.74 -19.80
N PRO A 3 1.47 17.02 -19.97
CA PRO A 3 2.52 17.66 -19.16
C PRO A 3 2.24 17.63 -17.65
N ILE A 4 0.97 17.64 -17.26
CA ILE A 4 0.56 17.50 -15.84
C ILE A 4 0.90 16.09 -15.32
N ALA A 5 0.76 15.04 -16.13
CA ALA A 5 1.12 13.68 -15.73
C ALA A 5 2.66 13.51 -15.60
N GLU A 6 3.45 14.18 -16.44
CA GLU A 6 4.92 14.18 -16.32
C GLU A 6 5.38 14.94 -15.07
N GLU A 7 4.76 16.07 -14.75
CA GLU A 7 5.08 16.85 -13.56
C GLU A 7 4.70 16.07 -12.28
N ILE A 8 3.57 15.38 -12.28
CA ILE A 8 3.13 14.50 -11.18
C ILE A 8 4.11 13.32 -11.03
N LEU A 9 4.51 12.65 -12.11
CA LEU A 9 5.47 11.56 -12.08
C LEU A 9 6.88 12.01 -11.61
N MET A 10 7.28 13.24 -11.93
CA MET A 10 8.55 13.81 -11.47
C MET A 10 8.55 14.12 -9.96
N HIS A 11 7.39 14.44 -9.37
CA HIS A 11 7.30 14.88 -7.98
C HIS A 11 6.79 13.79 -7.03
N TYR A 12 6.05 12.78 -7.49
CA TYR A 12 5.22 11.93 -6.62
C TYR A 12 5.37 10.41 -6.78
N GLY A 13 6.37 9.86 -7.43
CA GLY A 13 6.31 8.43 -7.36
C GLY A 13 7.22 7.57 -8.20
N MET A 14 8.11 8.14 -8.94
CA MET A 14 9.14 7.33 -9.60
C MET A 14 10.46 7.54 -8.92
N PRO A 15 11.15 6.47 -8.48
CA PRO A 15 12.51 6.58 -8.01
C PRO A 15 13.36 7.14 -9.16
N ARG A 16 13.93 8.33 -9.00
CA ARG A 16 14.93 8.81 -9.93
C ARG A 16 16.09 7.83 -9.92
N ARG A 17 16.47 7.31 -11.06
CA ARG A 17 17.61 6.39 -11.24
C ARG A 17 18.97 6.95 -10.77
N SER A 18 19.00 8.17 -10.26
CA SER A 18 20.22 8.81 -9.76
C SER A 18 20.74 8.26 -8.43
N GLY A 19 20.04 7.32 -7.77
CA GLY A 19 20.48 6.67 -6.53
C GLY A 19 20.70 7.58 -5.33
N ARG A 20 20.53 8.90 -5.48
CA ARG A 20 20.91 9.84 -4.43
C ARG A 20 19.80 10.12 -3.41
N TYR A 21 18.56 10.15 -3.83
CA TYR A 21 17.38 10.29 -2.95
C TYR A 21 16.15 9.75 -3.67
N PRO A 22 15.75 8.52 -3.43
CA PRO A 22 14.58 7.96 -4.08
C PRO A 22 13.28 8.72 -3.73
N TRP A 23 13.24 9.46 -2.60
CA TRP A 23 12.01 9.98 -2.02
C TRP A 23 12.13 11.36 -1.34
N GLY A 24 12.96 12.24 -1.80
CA GLY A 24 13.11 13.58 -1.25
C GLY A 24 14.38 13.80 -0.43
N SER A 25 14.76 15.05 -0.19
CA SER A 25 16.05 15.47 0.35
C SER A 25 15.99 15.96 1.80
N GLY A 26 15.02 15.49 2.62
CA GLY A 26 14.86 15.96 3.98
C GLY A 26 15.08 14.87 5.03
N ASP A 27 15.50 15.29 6.22
CA ASP A 27 15.65 14.43 7.40
C ASP A 27 14.31 13.95 7.99
N ASN A 28 13.19 14.30 7.35
CA ASN A 28 11.87 13.90 7.81
C ASN A 28 11.50 12.52 7.25
N PRO A 29 11.51 11.45 8.05
CA PRO A 29 11.15 10.10 7.61
C PRO A 29 9.67 9.97 7.18
N TYR A 30 8.85 10.98 7.47
CA TYR A 30 7.43 11.05 7.10
C TYR A 30 7.18 11.60 5.70
N GLN A 31 8.22 12.12 5.02
CA GLN A 31 8.06 12.83 3.75
C GLN A 31 7.50 11.95 2.62
N HIS A 32 7.74 10.64 2.68
CA HIS A 32 7.39 9.71 1.60
C HIS A 32 5.90 9.33 1.54
N SER A 33 5.33 8.91 2.65
CA SER A 33 3.90 8.59 2.73
C SER A 33 3.05 9.87 2.78
N GLY A 34 3.62 10.96 3.30
CA GLY A 34 3.01 12.28 3.33
C GLY A 34 2.76 12.85 1.94
N ASP A 35 3.68 12.66 1.01
CA ASP A 35 3.57 13.26 -0.32
C ASP A 35 2.38 12.71 -1.11
N PHE A 36 2.22 11.38 -1.18
CA PHE A 36 1.09 10.79 -1.89
C PHE A 36 -0.27 11.12 -1.22
N LEU A 37 -0.35 10.93 0.10
CA LEU A 37 -1.59 11.21 0.83
C LEU A 37 -1.91 12.70 0.86
N SER A 38 -0.92 13.56 1.02
CA SER A 38 -1.10 15.01 0.99
C SER A 38 -1.62 15.48 -0.38
N ARG A 39 -1.10 14.89 -1.47
CA ARG A 39 -1.60 15.20 -2.80
C ARG A 39 -3.02 14.71 -3.02
N VAL A 40 -3.35 13.53 -2.52
CA VAL A 40 -4.73 13.02 -2.55
C VAL A 40 -5.67 13.94 -1.78
N ASP A 41 -5.27 14.42 -0.61
CA ASP A 41 -6.08 15.31 0.22
C ASP A 41 -6.23 16.71 -0.42
N GLU A 42 -5.19 17.22 -1.05
CA GLU A 42 -5.24 18.46 -1.83
C GLU A 42 -6.26 18.35 -2.98
N LEU A 43 -6.18 17.29 -3.81
CA LEU A 43 -7.10 17.08 -4.91
C LEU A 43 -8.55 16.87 -4.42
N LYS A 44 -8.74 16.23 -3.28
CA LYS A 44 -10.04 16.12 -2.61
C LYS A 44 -10.57 17.47 -2.14
N SER A 45 -9.72 18.32 -1.60
CA SER A 45 -10.12 19.69 -1.18
C SER A 45 -10.59 20.54 -2.36
N GLN A 46 -10.11 20.22 -3.57
CA GLN A 46 -10.58 20.81 -4.83
C GLN A 46 -11.90 20.19 -5.35
N GLY A 47 -12.50 19.26 -4.59
CA GLY A 47 -13.77 18.62 -4.93
C GLY A 47 -13.68 17.41 -5.86
N MET A 48 -12.47 16.91 -6.15
CA MET A 48 -12.30 15.74 -7.03
C MET A 48 -12.69 14.43 -6.34
N SER A 49 -13.39 13.57 -7.07
CA SER A 49 -13.70 12.21 -6.64
C SER A 49 -12.48 11.30 -6.72
N ASP A 50 -12.49 10.17 -5.98
CA ASP A 50 -11.39 9.17 -6.01
C ASP A 50 -11.13 8.63 -7.44
N THR A 51 -12.14 8.58 -8.31
CA THR A 51 -11.99 8.15 -9.72
C THR A 51 -11.30 9.21 -10.57
N GLU A 52 -11.60 10.48 -10.36
CA GLU A 52 -10.96 11.60 -11.05
C GLU A 52 -9.51 11.76 -10.60
N ILE A 53 -9.24 11.60 -9.30
CA ILE A 53 -7.89 11.60 -8.73
C ILE A 53 -7.06 10.47 -9.34
N ALA A 54 -7.59 9.25 -9.38
CA ALA A 54 -6.89 8.13 -10.00
C ALA A 54 -6.52 8.44 -11.46
N LYS A 55 -7.48 8.98 -12.24
CA LYS A 55 -7.26 9.37 -13.63
C LYS A 55 -6.22 10.49 -13.77
N ALA A 56 -6.29 11.51 -12.92
CA ALA A 56 -5.32 12.61 -12.90
C ALA A 56 -3.91 12.15 -12.59
N MET A 57 -3.77 11.12 -11.75
CA MET A 57 -2.48 10.51 -11.39
C MET A 57 -2.03 9.41 -12.38
N GLY A 58 -2.75 9.18 -13.48
CA GLY A 58 -2.42 8.14 -14.45
C GLY A 58 -2.61 6.70 -13.95
N LEU A 59 -3.37 6.52 -12.86
CA LEU A 59 -3.59 5.23 -12.21
C LEU A 59 -4.98 4.67 -12.57
N THR A 60 -5.07 3.35 -12.60
CA THR A 60 -6.38 2.70 -12.52
C THR A 60 -6.98 2.90 -11.14
N THR A 61 -8.31 2.82 -11.01
CA THR A 61 -8.98 2.95 -9.70
C THR A 61 -8.52 1.88 -8.70
N THR A 62 -8.16 0.70 -9.18
CA THR A 62 -7.61 -0.38 -8.36
C THR A 62 -6.21 -0.01 -7.85
N GLN A 63 -5.31 0.39 -8.73
CA GLN A 63 -3.95 0.83 -8.37
C GLN A 63 -3.99 2.01 -7.38
N TYR A 64 -4.83 3.01 -7.64
CA TYR A 64 -5.01 4.14 -6.73
C TYR A 64 -5.44 3.69 -5.32
N ARG A 65 -6.44 2.81 -5.21
CA ARG A 65 -6.91 2.30 -3.92
C ARG A 65 -5.81 1.52 -3.20
N THR A 66 -5.09 0.65 -3.92
CA THR A 66 -3.98 -0.12 -3.36
C THR A 66 -2.86 0.80 -2.88
N GLN A 67 -2.42 1.74 -3.71
CA GLN A 67 -1.36 2.68 -3.35
C GLN A 67 -1.76 3.56 -2.15
N LYS A 68 -3.02 4.00 -2.10
CA LYS A 68 -3.56 4.76 -0.96
C LYS A 68 -3.59 3.94 0.33
N SER A 69 -3.92 2.64 0.23
CA SER A 69 -3.87 1.73 1.38
C SER A 69 -2.45 1.55 1.88
N LEU A 70 -1.50 1.26 0.98
CA LEU A 70 -0.09 1.11 1.31
C LEU A 70 0.50 2.36 1.97
N ALA A 71 0.24 3.54 1.39
CA ALA A 71 0.71 4.81 1.95
C ALA A 71 0.14 5.09 3.35
N LYS A 72 -1.11 4.70 3.61
CA LYS A 72 -1.70 4.77 4.96
C LYS A 72 -1.05 3.79 5.93
N ASP A 73 -0.79 2.57 5.49
CA ASP A 73 -0.14 1.56 6.32
C ASP A 73 1.31 1.97 6.64
N GLU A 74 2.05 2.55 5.68
CA GLU A 74 3.38 3.11 5.92
C GLU A 74 3.35 4.25 6.93
N ARG A 75 2.45 5.21 6.76
CA ARG A 75 2.29 6.31 7.72
C ARG A 75 1.96 5.79 9.10
N ARG A 76 1.05 4.82 9.20
CA ARG A 76 0.71 4.19 10.48
C ARG A 76 1.90 3.47 11.10
N ALA A 77 2.74 2.79 10.32
CA ALA A 77 3.95 2.14 10.81
C ALA A 77 4.93 3.16 11.41
N LEU A 78 5.11 4.31 10.75
CA LEU A 78 5.92 5.41 11.27
C LEU A 78 5.34 6.00 12.57
N ASP A 79 4.02 6.20 12.61
CA ASP A 79 3.33 6.68 13.82
C ASP A 79 3.49 5.69 14.99
N VAL A 80 3.41 4.37 14.73
CA VAL A 80 3.66 3.33 15.73
C VAL A 80 5.11 3.40 16.23
N ALA A 81 6.08 3.50 15.33
CA ALA A 81 7.50 3.59 15.69
C ALA A 81 7.77 4.84 16.56
N ARG A 82 7.21 5.99 16.17
CA ARG A 82 7.32 7.24 16.95
C ARG A 82 6.66 7.12 18.32
N ALA A 83 5.44 6.56 18.39
CA ALA A 83 4.74 6.38 19.66
C ALA A 83 5.51 5.45 20.62
N LYS A 84 6.16 4.40 20.07
CA LYS A 84 7.03 3.50 20.88
C LYS A 84 8.26 4.22 21.40
N SER A 85 8.96 4.96 20.54
CA SER A 85 10.14 5.76 20.97
C SER A 85 9.76 6.74 22.08
N LEU A 86 8.69 7.51 21.92
CA LEU A 86 8.23 8.44 22.97
C LEU A 86 7.82 7.72 24.26
N ARG A 87 7.31 6.48 24.14
CA ARG A 87 6.99 5.66 25.31
C ARG A 87 8.25 5.17 26.03
N GLU A 88 9.28 4.78 25.28
CA GLU A 88 10.61 4.40 25.82
C GLU A 88 11.29 5.59 26.49
N ASP A 89 11.09 6.81 25.98
CA ASP A 89 11.55 8.06 26.62
C ASP A 89 10.78 8.40 27.90
N GLY A 90 9.80 7.58 28.31
CA GLY A 90 9.07 7.69 29.56
C GLY A 90 7.81 8.56 29.52
N LEU A 91 7.37 9.03 28.34
CA LEU A 91 6.17 9.86 28.22
C LEU A 91 4.91 9.04 28.52
N SER A 92 3.94 9.68 29.15
CA SER A 92 2.60 9.13 29.35
C SER A 92 1.80 9.11 28.02
N LEU A 93 0.75 8.28 27.92
CA LEU A 93 -0.07 8.21 26.72
C LEU A 93 -0.70 9.56 26.32
N ASN A 94 -1.04 10.40 27.33
CA ASN A 94 -1.58 11.74 27.10
C ASN A 94 -0.53 12.70 26.54
N GLU A 95 0.70 12.63 27.01
CA GLU A 95 1.82 13.44 26.51
C GLU A 95 2.18 13.03 25.10
N ILE A 96 2.24 11.71 24.81
CA ILE A 96 2.45 11.18 23.47
C ILE A 96 1.34 11.67 22.52
N ALA A 97 0.07 11.63 22.95
CA ALA A 97 -1.04 12.11 22.14
C ALA A 97 -0.86 13.59 21.77
N LYS A 98 -0.48 14.43 22.73
CA LYS A 98 -0.20 15.86 22.49
C LYS A 98 0.97 16.06 21.54
N GLU A 99 2.07 15.34 21.75
CA GLU A 99 3.29 15.44 20.93
C GLU A 99 3.04 14.99 19.47
N MET A 100 2.19 13.98 19.29
CA MET A 100 1.82 13.48 17.98
C MET A 100 0.61 14.20 17.34
N GLY A 101 0.00 15.16 18.03
CA GLY A 101 -1.15 15.93 17.54
C GLY A 101 -2.47 15.14 17.54
N PHE A 102 -2.59 14.10 18.36
CA PHE A 102 -3.85 13.37 18.53
C PHE A 102 -4.76 14.05 19.57
N ALA A 103 -6.07 13.93 19.34
CA ALA A 103 -7.07 14.53 20.22
C ALA A 103 -7.13 13.86 21.61
N ASN A 104 -6.74 12.57 21.72
CA ASN A 104 -6.80 11.80 22.95
C ASN A 104 -5.84 10.61 22.95
N ASP A 105 -5.61 10.04 24.15
CA ASP A 105 -4.73 8.89 24.38
C ASP A 105 -5.23 7.57 23.77
N SER A 106 -6.52 7.46 23.45
CA SER A 106 -7.08 6.25 22.86
C SER A 106 -6.49 5.96 21.47
N SER A 107 -6.13 7.02 20.73
CA SER A 107 -5.44 6.90 19.44
C SER A 107 -4.05 6.29 19.61
N VAL A 108 -3.30 6.76 20.60
CA VAL A 108 -1.96 6.22 20.96
C VAL A 108 -2.07 4.77 21.42
N ARG A 109 -3.05 4.46 22.26
CA ARG A 109 -3.31 3.08 22.72
C ARG A 109 -3.62 2.14 21.56
N SER A 110 -4.38 2.62 20.56
CA SER A 110 -4.66 1.88 19.33
C SER A 110 -3.41 1.67 18.47
N LEU A 111 -2.48 2.64 18.42
CA LEU A 111 -1.21 2.49 17.72
C LEU A 111 -0.29 1.47 18.39
N LEU A 112 -0.21 1.50 19.71
CA LEU A 112 0.65 0.61 20.50
C LEU A 112 0.09 -0.82 20.66
N ASN A 113 -1.09 -1.10 20.11
CA ASN A 113 -1.67 -2.44 20.15
C ASN A 113 -0.94 -3.39 19.19
N GLU A 114 -0.40 -4.49 19.70
CA GLU A 114 0.37 -5.50 18.93
C GLU A 114 -0.38 -6.05 17.72
N ASN A 115 -1.69 -6.22 17.80
CA ASN A 115 -2.52 -6.67 16.66
C ASN A 115 -2.50 -5.69 15.47
N SER A 116 -2.14 -4.44 15.69
CA SER A 116 -1.99 -3.43 14.63
C SER A 116 -0.78 -3.72 13.74
N GLU A 117 0.35 -4.14 14.32
CA GLU A 117 1.57 -4.50 13.58
C GLU A 117 1.38 -5.74 12.72
N VAL A 118 0.74 -6.76 13.26
CA VAL A 118 0.44 -8.00 12.52
C VAL A 118 -0.36 -7.70 11.26
N ARG A 119 -1.36 -6.84 11.34
CA ARG A 119 -2.18 -6.45 10.18
C ARG A 119 -1.40 -5.65 9.14
N MET A 120 -0.52 -4.75 9.55
CA MET A 120 0.31 -3.96 8.64
C MET A 120 1.32 -4.83 7.88
N ASN A 121 1.85 -5.84 8.53
CA ASN A 121 2.86 -6.72 7.93
C ASN A 121 2.27 -7.83 7.05
N GLN A 122 0.95 -8.09 7.11
CA GLN A 122 0.32 -9.18 6.34
C GLN A 122 0.58 -9.09 4.84
N ALA A 123 0.46 -7.91 4.23
CA ALA A 123 0.70 -7.75 2.79
C ALA A 123 2.16 -8.05 2.43
N LYS A 124 3.13 -7.56 3.22
CA LYS A 124 4.57 -7.81 3.02
C LYS A 124 4.90 -9.30 3.16
N THR A 125 4.46 -9.92 4.26
CA THR A 125 4.67 -11.36 4.49
C THR A 125 4.01 -12.19 3.38
N THR A 126 2.83 -11.80 2.91
CA THR A 126 2.17 -12.48 1.79
C THR A 126 2.97 -12.33 0.50
N ALA A 127 3.50 -11.14 0.20
CA ALA A 127 4.35 -10.92 -0.96
C ALA A 127 5.62 -11.80 -0.91
N GLU A 128 6.27 -11.90 0.25
CA GLU A 128 7.44 -12.77 0.44
C GLU A 128 7.12 -14.25 0.23
N ILE A 129 5.97 -14.74 0.74
CA ILE A 129 5.52 -16.12 0.53
C ILE A 129 5.28 -16.39 -0.96
N ILE A 130 4.58 -15.48 -1.64
CA ILE A 130 4.29 -15.58 -3.08
C ILE A 130 5.59 -15.58 -3.88
N LYS A 131 6.51 -14.65 -3.57
CA LYS A 131 7.83 -14.55 -4.22
C LYS A 131 8.61 -15.86 -4.11
N LYS A 132 8.69 -16.42 -2.91
CA LYS A 132 9.34 -17.71 -2.69
C LYS A 132 8.72 -18.84 -3.54
N GLN A 133 7.40 -18.86 -3.65
CA GLN A 133 6.71 -19.85 -4.50
C GLN A 133 6.97 -19.64 -5.99
N ILE A 134 7.11 -18.38 -6.45
CA ILE A 134 7.50 -18.09 -7.83
C ILE A 134 8.92 -18.60 -8.09
N ASP A 135 9.85 -18.35 -7.19
CA ASP A 135 11.24 -18.83 -7.30
C ASP A 135 11.31 -20.36 -7.39
N GLU A 136 10.40 -21.07 -6.70
CA GLU A 136 10.34 -22.54 -6.70
C GLU A 136 9.62 -23.13 -7.93
N LYS A 137 8.55 -22.47 -8.42
CA LYS A 137 7.63 -23.03 -9.42
C LYS A 137 7.63 -22.30 -10.77
N GLY A 138 8.30 -21.15 -10.84
CA GLY A 138 8.34 -20.26 -12.01
C GLY A 138 7.08 -19.41 -12.20
N MET A 139 5.89 -19.95 -11.90
CA MET A 139 4.64 -19.21 -11.90
C MET A 139 3.63 -19.82 -10.93
N ILE A 140 2.72 -18.99 -10.41
CA ILE A 140 1.64 -19.43 -9.52
C ILE A 140 0.31 -18.78 -9.88
N ASP A 141 -0.78 -19.51 -9.65
CA ASP A 141 -2.14 -18.95 -9.73
C ASP A 141 -2.41 -18.10 -8.47
N VAL A 142 -2.81 -16.87 -8.69
CA VAL A 142 -3.22 -15.89 -7.66
C VAL A 142 -4.64 -15.40 -7.91
N GLY A 143 -5.45 -16.22 -8.57
CA GLY A 143 -6.85 -15.95 -8.89
C GLY A 143 -7.79 -16.07 -7.69
N ALA A 144 -9.08 -16.25 -8.02
CA ALA A 144 -10.12 -16.30 -6.99
C ALA A 144 -9.98 -17.54 -6.08
N GLY A 145 -9.92 -17.32 -4.78
CA GLY A 145 -9.85 -18.37 -3.76
C GLY A 145 -8.50 -18.42 -3.03
N VAL A 146 -7.45 -17.93 -3.64
CA VAL A 146 -6.09 -17.92 -3.03
C VAL A 146 -6.07 -17.12 -1.73
N GLU A 147 -6.85 -16.06 -1.63
CA GLU A 147 -7.01 -15.29 -0.40
C GLU A 147 -7.52 -16.14 0.77
N ARG A 148 -8.34 -17.15 0.50
CA ARG A 148 -8.86 -18.07 1.53
C ARG A 148 -7.82 -19.08 1.95
N GLU A 149 -7.03 -19.60 1.00
CA GLU A 149 -5.95 -20.54 1.27
C GLU A 149 -4.84 -19.88 2.12
N LEU A 150 -4.55 -18.61 1.84
CA LEU A 150 -3.58 -17.82 2.60
C LEU A 150 -4.15 -17.25 3.92
N GLY A 151 -5.46 -17.36 4.17
CA GLY A 151 -6.11 -16.83 5.37
C GLY A 151 -6.08 -15.30 5.49
N ILE A 152 -6.05 -14.60 4.35
CA ILE A 152 -5.98 -13.13 4.28
C ILE A 152 -7.20 -12.54 3.57
N SER A 153 -7.38 -11.23 3.69
CA SER A 153 -8.41 -10.55 2.92
C SER A 153 -7.98 -10.37 1.46
N LYS A 154 -8.96 -10.24 0.56
CA LYS A 154 -8.72 -9.97 -0.86
C LYS A 154 -7.96 -8.66 -1.08
N GLU A 155 -8.20 -7.67 -0.24
CA GLU A 155 -7.51 -6.38 -0.26
C GLU A 155 -6.02 -6.58 0.03
N LYS A 156 -5.67 -7.37 1.06
CA LYS A 156 -4.28 -7.67 1.42
C LYS A 156 -3.57 -8.51 0.35
N LEU A 157 -4.26 -9.44 -0.29
CA LEU A 157 -3.71 -10.13 -1.46
C LEU A 157 -3.41 -9.17 -2.61
N ASN A 158 -4.33 -8.25 -2.92
CA ASN A 158 -4.09 -7.25 -3.97
C ASN A 158 -2.94 -6.30 -3.63
N GLU A 159 -2.78 -5.90 -2.36
CA GLU A 159 -1.63 -5.11 -1.91
C GLU A 159 -0.32 -5.87 -2.11
N ALA A 160 -0.28 -7.15 -1.71
CA ALA A 160 0.90 -7.99 -1.90
C ALA A 160 1.26 -8.17 -3.39
N LEU A 161 0.27 -8.42 -4.25
CA LEU A 161 0.49 -8.54 -5.70
C LEU A 161 0.97 -7.21 -6.31
N TYR A 162 0.43 -6.08 -5.87
CA TYR A 162 0.89 -4.78 -6.33
C TYR A 162 2.35 -4.51 -5.93
N MET A 163 2.75 -4.89 -4.71
CA MET A 163 4.15 -4.78 -4.28
C MET A 163 5.07 -5.63 -5.17
N LEU A 164 4.66 -6.86 -5.51
CA LEU A 164 5.42 -7.72 -6.41
C LEU A 164 5.49 -7.18 -7.84
N GLU A 165 4.40 -6.59 -8.36
CA GLU A 165 4.42 -5.90 -9.66
C GLU A 165 5.44 -4.76 -9.67
N MET A 166 5.55 -3.98 -8.59
CA MET A 166 6.55 -2.91 -8.44
C MET A 166 7.99 -3.46 -8.32
N GLU A 167 8.18 -4.68 -7.82
CA GLU A 167 9.45 -5.40 -7.80
C GLU A 167 9.81 -6.06 -9.14
N GLY A 168 8.90 -6.03 -10.12
CA GLY A 168 9.16 -6.57 -11.46
C GLY A 168 8.56 -7.94 -11.73
N TYR A 169 7.67 -8.44 -10.86
CA TYR A 169 6.91 -9.68 -11.08
C TYR A 169 5.58 -9.37 -11.76
N PRO A 170 5.42 -9.64 -13.07
CA PRO A 170 4.20 -9.26 -13.78
C PRO A 170 3.02 -10.16 -13.39
N VAL A 171 1.87 -9.52 -13.19
CA VAL A 171 0.60 -10.23 -12.98
C VAL A 171 -0.19 -10.28 -14.27
N TYR A 172 -0.40 -11.47 -14.80
CA TYR A 172 -1.25 -11.71 -15.98
C TYR A 172 -2.65 -12.13 -15.53
N GLY A 173 -3.66 -11.60 -16.17
CA GLY A 173 -5.04 -11.92 -15.85
C GLY A 173 -5.91 -12.05 -17.10
N GLY A 174 -6.87 -12.98 -17.05
CA GLY A 174 -7.83 -13.19 -18.12
C GLY A 174 -9.12 -13.80 -17.61
N ARG A 175 -10.19 -13.66 -18.39
CA ARG A 175 -11.44 -14.36 -18.14
C ARG A 175 -11.46 -15.68 -18.92
N VAL A 176 -11.57 -16.79 -18.20
CA VAL A 176 -11.66 -18.13 -18.75
C VAL A 176 -13.00 -18.76 -18.41
N ASP A 177 -13.49 -19.64 -19.28
CA ASP A 177 -14.74 -20.35 -19.02
C ASP A 177 -14.54 -21.37 -17.90
N GLN A 178 -15.53 -21.49 -17.00
CA GLN A 178 -15.48 -22.46 -15.91
C GLN A 178 -15.73 -23.86 -16.45
N VAL A 179 -14.85 -24.81 -16.15
CA VAL A 179 -15.01 -26.22 -16.54
C VAL A 179 -16.25 -26.84 -15.88
N THR A 180 -16.54 -26.44 -14.62
CA THR A 180 -17.66 -26.98 -13.82
C THR A 180 -19.01 -26.33 -14.13
N ASN A 181 -19.02 -25.12 -14.72
CA ASN A 181 -20.24 -24.35 -15.02
C ASN A 181 -20.15 -23.76 -16.43
N PRO A 182 -20.52 -24.50 -17.48
CA PRO A 182 -20.51 -23.99 -18.84
C PRO A 182 -21.32 -22.69 -18.99
N GLY A 183 -20.73 -21.68 -19.63
CA GLY A 183 -21.33 -20.35 -19.79
C GLY A 183 -21.07 -19.37 -18.66
N LYS A 184 -20.43 -19.79 -17.56
CA LYS A 184 -19.89 -18.87 -16.55
C LYS A 184 -18.39 -18.69 -16.73
N LYS A 185 -17.91 -17.46 -16.50
CA LYS A 185 -16.48 -17.12 -16.58
C LYS A 185 -15.91 -16.90 -15.19
N THR A 186 -14.70 -17.36 -14.98
CA THR A 186 -13.87 -17.01 -13.81
C THR A 186 -12.68 -16.18 -14.24
N THR A 187 -12.10 -15.47 -13.29
CA THR A 187 -10.87 -14.71 -13.53
C THR A 187 -9.69 -15.58 -13.14
N LEU A 188 -8.87 -15.95 -14.13
CA LEU A 188 -7.55 -16.51 -13.90
C LEU A 188 -6.57 -15.35 -13.69
N ARG A 189 -5.74 -15.43 -12.69
CA ARG A 189 -4.62 -14.49 -12.45
C ARG A 189 -3.38 -15.29 -12.14
N VAL A 190 -2.31 -15.02 -12.85
CA VAL A 190 -1.04 -15.72 -12.70
C VAL A 190 0.06 -14.66 -12.48
N ILE A 191 0.98 -14.93 -11.59
CA ILE A 191 2.17 -14.11 -11.35
C ILE A 191 3.42 -14.96 -11.61
N CYS A 192 4.43 -14.38 -12.24
CA CYS A 192 5.71 -15.03 -12.57
C CYS A 192 6.90 -14.06 -12.44
#